data_664e32182f796a630641cc4d0a144a1f
#
_entry.id   664e32182f796a630641cc4d0a144a1f
#
_cell.length_a   1.000
_cell.length_b   1.000
_cell.length_c   1.000
_cell.angle_alpha   90.00
_cell.angle_beta   90.00
_cell.angle_gamma   90.00
#
_symmetry.space_group_name_H-M   'P 1'
#
loop_
_entity.id
_entity.type
_entity.pdbx_description
1 polymer ?
#
loop_
_entity_poly.entity_id
_entity_poly.type
_entity_poly.pdbx_seq_one_letter_code
_entity_poly.pdbx_strand_id
1 'polypeptide(L)'
;MGKSVAARVLAQYFIDKARPFTGYDTDRSHASFARFYADYASPVIVDSYEGLDRIVGSFEEGQGDGNPKSVIVDLAAQTAAPLARWIKDSDLLELLGEMGVAVNFWHLADAGKDSVDLLDRLIDTFGAGPNYFVVKNLGRGSDFSQLDESAALQKARALGARVITLEQLHEASMLKIDRHSASFWAAVNNRSGPDVLGMLERQRVKIWLKTTYAAFDTLPL
;
A
#
# COMPACT_ATOMS: atom_id res chain seq x y z
N MET A 1 11.23 4.13 2.86
CA MET A 1 10.47 2.98 2.35
C MET A 1 9.31 3.34 1.41
N GLY A 2 8.51 4.38 1.60
CA GLY A 2 7.47 4.81 0.66
C GLY A 2 6.12 4.10 0.78
N LYS A 3 5.82 3.45 1.92
CA LYS A 3 4.54 2.76 2.17
C LYS A 3 3.33 3.66 1.91
N SER A 4 3.29 4.85 2.50
CA SER A 4 2.17 5.77 2.33
C SER A 4 2.00 6.27 0.89
N VAL A 5 3.09 6.39 0.11
CA VAL A 5 2.97 6.70 -1.33
C VAL A 5 2.32 5.53 -2.06
N ALA A 6 2.71 4.29 -1.75
CA ALA A 6 2.09 3.10 -2.34
C ALA A 6 0.61 2.97 -1.95
N ALA A 7 0.25 3.20 -0.68
CA ALA A 7 -1.15 3.21 -0.24
C ALA A 7 -1.97 4.28 -0.97
N ARG A 8 -1.42 5.50 -1.09
CA ARG A 8 -2.07 6.61 -1.81
C ARG A 8 -2.29 6.32 -3.29
N VAL A 9 -1.31 5.74 -3.99
CA VAL A 9 -1.46 5.43 -5.41
C VAL A 9 -2.37 4.21 -5.63
N LEU A 10 -2.36 3.25 -4.70
CA LEU A 10 -3.30 2.12 -4.74
C LEU A 10 -4.73 2.60 -4.51
N ALA A 11 -4.96 3.51 -3.56
CA ALA A 11 -6.26 4.14 -3.35
C ALA A 11 -6.74 4.89 -4.61
N GLN A 12 -5.85 5.68 -5.24
CA GLN A 12 -6.19 6.37 -6.48
C GLN A 12 -6.53 5.39 -7.60
N TYR A 13 -5.80 4.28 -7.71
CA TYR A 13 -6.10 3.22 -8.66
C TYR A 13 -7.51 2.64 -8.45
N PHE A 14 -7.90 2.34 -7.20
CA PHE A 14 -9.25 1.85 -6.89
C PHE A 14 -10.33 2.89 -7.23
N ILE A 15 -10.11 4.17 -6.91
CA ILE A 15 -11.02 5.27 -7.27
C ILE A 15 -11.20 5.35 -8.79
N ASP A 16 -10.10 5.38 -9.53
CA ASP A 16 -10.12 5.54 -11.00
C ASP A 16 -10.71 4.32 -11.72
N LYS A 17 -10.64 3.13 -11.09
CA LYS A 17 -11.28 1.89 -11.57
C LYS A 17 -12.70 1.68 -11.04
N ALA A 18 -13.27 2.64 -10.30
CA ALA A 18 -14.56 2.54 -9.64
C ALA A 18 -14.72 1.28 -8.76
N ARG A 19 -13.64 0.88 -8.08
CA ARG A 19 -13.61 -0.26 -7.15
C ARG A 19 -13.79 0.25 -5.72
N PRO A 20 -14.82 -0.19 -4.98
CA PRO A 20 -15.05 0.25 -3.62
C PRO A 20 -13.96 -0.27 -2.68
N PHE A 21 -13.50 0.59 -1.76
CA PHE A 21 -12.56 0.24 -0.71
C PHE A 21 -12.76 1.09 0.54
N THR A 22 -12.22 0.62 1.65
CA THR A 22 -12.04 1.40 2.89
C THR A 22 -10.56 1.49 3.19
N GLY A 23 -10.06 2.68 3.53
CA GLY A 23 -8.68 2.92 3.90
C GLY A 23 -8.49 3.05 5.41
N TYR A 24 -7.38 2.53 5.93
CA TYR A 24 -6.94 2.74 7.31
C TYR A 24 -5.50 3.20 7.34
N ASP A 25 -5.23 4.23 8.16
CA ASP A 25 -3.90 4.78 8.37
C ASP A 25 -3.49 4.54 9.83
N THR A 26 -2.39 3.83 10.04
CA THR A 26 -1.90 3.50 11.38
C THR A 26 -0.83 4.47 11.88
N ASP A 27 -0.42 5.46 11.06
CA ASP A 27 0.57 6.47 11.46
C ASP A 27 -0.07 7.65 12.16
N ARG A 28 -0.03 7.64 13.50
CA ARG A 28 -0.55 8.72 14.34
C ARG A 28 0.18 10.06 14.16
N SER A 29 1.44 10.01 13.72
CA SER A 29 2.29 11.21 13.69
C SER A 29 2.11 12.01 12.42
N HIS A 30 1.93 11.34 11.30
CA HIS A 30 1.88 11.98 9.99
C HIS A 30 0.56 11.78 9.26
N ALA A 31 -0.16 10.68 9.54
CA ALA A 31 -1.43 10.31 8.90
C ALA A 31 -1.39 10.52 7.37
N SER A 32 -0.30 10.09 6.73
CA SER A 32 0.00 10.45 5.34
C SER A 32 -0.96 9.84 4.33
N PHE A 33 -1.67 8.79 4.69
CA PHE A 33 -2.72 8.22 3.85
C PHE A 33 -4.06 8.91 4.10
N ALA A 34 -4.52 8.96 5.35
CA ALA A 34 -5.79 9.57 5.71
C ALA A 34 -5.84 11.07 5.36
N ARG A 35 -4.74 11.81 5.53
CA ARG A 35 -4.67 13.25 5.21
C ARG A 35 -4.88 13.54 3.72
N PHE A 36 -4.39 12.67 2.82
CA PHE A 36 -4.49 12.88 1.37
C PHE A 36 -5.77 12.31 0.76
N TYR A 37 -6.41 11.36 1.45
CA TYR A 37 -7.60 10.64 1.00
C TYR A 37 -8.65 10.56 2.12
N ALA A 38 -8.97 11.71 2.74
CA ALA A 38 -9.81 11.81 3.93
C ALA A 38 -11.24 11.26 3.73
N ASP A 39 -11.76 11.29 2.51
CA ASP A 39 -13.09 10.74 2.20
C ASP A 39 -13.08 9.20 2.11
N TYR A 40 -11.90 8.57 2.07
CA TYR A 40 -11.72 7.14 1.84
C TYR A 40 -10.93 6.44 2.93
N ALA A 41 -10.16 7.18 3.72
CA ALA A 41 -9.27 6.62 4.73
C ALA A 41 -9.44 7.30 6.08
N SER A 42 -9.42 6.52 7.14
CA SER A 42 -9.52 6.96 8.51
C SER A 42 -8.35 6.46 9.36
N PRO A 43 -7.99 7.17 10.44
CA PRO A 43 -6.95 6.68 11.34
C PRO A 43 -7.43 5.46 12.12
N VAL A 44 -6.53 4.52 12.36
CA VAL A 44 -6.75 3.35 13.21
C VAL A 44 -5.57 3.15 14.16
N ILE A 45 -5.88 2.71 15.39
CA ILE A 45 -4.89 2.44 16.41
C ILE A 45 -4.58 0.94 16.40
N VAL A 46 -3.32 0.59 16.23
CA VAL A 46 -2.87 -0.81 16.21
C VAL A 46 -2.34 -1.32 17.57
N ASP A 47 -2.43 -0.48 18.60
CA ASP A 47 -1.98 -0.84 19.97
C ASP A 47 -3.04 -1.61 20.75
N SER A 48 -4.27 -1.70 20.23
CA SER A 48 -5.38 -2.44 20.85
C SER A 48 -6.06 -3.35 19.84
N TYR A 49 -6.62 -4.45 20.29
CA TYR A 49 -7.37 -5.36 19.43
C TYR A 49 -8.63 -4.70 18.88
N GLU A 50 -9.34 -3.91 19.69
CA GLU A 50 -10.54 -3.17 19.24
C GLU A 50 -10.25 -2.26 18.05
N GLY A 51 -9.06 -1.65 18.00
CA GLY A 51 -8.64 -0.84 16.87
C GLY A 51 -8.40 -1.68 15.61
N LEU A 52 -7.79 -2.84 15.76
CA LEU A 52 -7.50 -3.77 14.66
C LEU A 52 -8.76 -4.51 14.19
N ASP A 53 -9.65 -4.87 15.12
CA ASP A 53 -10.91 -5.57 14.81
C ASP A 53 -11.84 -4.70 13.92
N ARG A 54 -11.75 -3.36 14.02
CA ARG A 54 -12.45 -2.45 13.11
C ARG A 54 -12.07 -2.65 11.63
N ILE A 55 -10.84 -3.09 11.37
CA ILE A 55 -10.37 -3.36 10.00
C ILE A 55 -11.15 -4.55 9.43
N VAL A 56 -11.33 -5.60 10.23
CA VAL A 56 -12.07 -6.80 9.82
C VAL A 56 -13.56 -6.53 9.76
N GLY A 57 -14.11 -5.79 10.72
CA GLY A 57 -15.53 -5.41 10.74
C GLY A 57 -15.99 -4.68 9.47
N SER A 58 -15.07 -3.98 8.76
CA SER A 58 -15.42 -3.36 7.47
C SER A 58 -15.81 -4.37 6.39
N PHE A 59 -15.39 -5.62 6.48
CA PHE A 59 -15.81 -6.65 5.54
C PHE A 59 -17.22 -7.15 5.83
N GLU A 60 -17.63 -7.22 7.10
CA GLU A 60 -19.00 -7.60 7.50
C GLU A 60 -20.02 -6.58 7.02
N GLU A 61 -19.72 -5.29 7.17
CA GLU A 61 -20.60 -4.20 6.74
C GLU A 61 -20.79 -4.17 5.21
N GLY A 62 -19.82 -4.66 4.43
CA GLY A 62 -19.85 -4.66 2.97
C GLY A 62 -20.52 -5.87 2.33
N GLN A 63 -20.88 -6.91 3.08
CA GLN A 63 -21.46 -8.14 2.52
C GLN A 63 -22.91 -7.99 2.02
N GLY A 64 -23.59 -6.86 2.32
CA GLY A 64 -24.99 -6.67 2.00
C GLY A 64 -25.32 -6.19 0.59
N ASP A 65 -24.38 -5.57 -0.13
CA ASP A 65 -24.62 -4.94 -1.44
C ASP A 65 -24.05 -5.72 -2.65
N GLY A 66 -23.49 -6.90 -2.41
CA GLY A 66 -22.99 -7.78 -3.45
C GLY A 66 -21.69 -7.32 -4.13
N ASN A 67 -21.06 -6.25 -3.66
CA ASN A 67 -19.84 -5.70 -4.20
C ASN A 67 -18.66 -6.07 -3.29
N PRO A 68 -17.63 -6.81 -3.76
CA PRO A 68 -16.48 -7.14 -2.93
C PRO A 68 -15.78 -5.86 -2.48
N LYS A 69 -15.68 -5.68 -1.18
CA LYS A 69 -15.02 -4.52 -0.59
C LYS A 69 -13.55 -4.85 -0.33
N SER A 70 -12.68 -3.98 -0.77
CA SER A 70 -11.26 -4.07 -0.46
C SER A 70 -10.92 -3.18 0.73
N VAL A 71 -9.95 -3.58 1.55
CA VAL A 71 -9.42 -2.76 2.64
C VAL A 71 -7.96 -2.48 2.37
N ILE A 72 -7.57 -1.21 2.44
CA ILE A 72 -6.18 -0.76 2.29
C ILE A 72 -5.69 -0.28 3.65
N VAL A 73 -4.62 -0.88 4.18
CA VAL A 73 -4.03 -0.49 5.46
C VAL A 73 -2.62 0.07 5.23
N ASP A 74 -2.42 1.35 5.51
CA ASP A 74 -1.08 1.95 5.53
C ASP A 74 -0.44 1.74 6.92
N LEU A 75 0.58 0.89 6.96
CA LEU A 75 1.25 0.51 8.19
C LEU A 75 2.41 1.47 8.52
N ALA A 76 2.35 2.13 9.67
CA ALA A 76 3.46 2.91 10.21
C ALA A 76 4.72 2.05 10.41
N ALA A 77 5.86 2.71 10.58
CA ALA A 77 7.06 2.04 11.05
C ALA A 77 6.79 1.44 12.42
N GLN A 78 7.23 0.39 12.88
CA GLN A 78 7.06 -0.22 14.22
C GLN A 78 5.70 -0.88 14.50
N THR A 79 4.76 -0.94 13.57
CA THR A 79 3.49 -1.64 13.75
C THR A 79 3.55 -3.14 13.42
N ALA A 80 4.67 -3.63 12.89
CA ALA A 80 4.81 -5.02 12.44
C ALA A 80 4.59 -6.05 13.55
N ALA A 81 5.16 -5.83 14.75
CA ALA A 81 5.05 -6.77 15.85
C ALA A 81 3.64 -6.84 16.46
N PRO A 82 2.97 -5.71 16.80
CA PRO A 82 1.57 -5.72 17.22
C PRO A 82 0.64 -6.37 16.20
N LEU A 83 0.80 -6.01 14.91
CA LEU A 83 0.00 -6.59 13.83
C LEU A 83 0.19 -8.11 13.71
N ALA A 84 1.44 -8.57 13.74
CA ALA A 84 1.74 -10.00 13.64
C ALA A 84 1.17 -10.79 14.82
N ARG A 85 1.21 -10.21 16.03
CA ARG A 85 0.60 -10.82 17.22
C ARG A 85 -0.91 -10.94 17.04
N TRP A 86 -1.59 -9.84 16.72
CA TRP A 86 -3.03 -9.84 16.53
C TRP A 86 -3.47 -10.82 15.44
N ILE A 87 -2.78 -10.87 14.28
CA ILE A 87 -3.08 -11.82 13.22
C ILE A 87 -2.98 -13.27 13.72
N LYS A 88 -1.95 -13.59 14.52
CA LYS A 88 -1.74 -14.93 15.06
C LYS A 88 -2.71 -15.28 16.19
N ASP A 89 -2.91 -14.37 17.13
CA ASP A 89 -3.76 -14.62 18.32
C ASP A 89 -5.25 -14.73 17.94
N SER A 90 -5.65 -14.12 16.81
CA SER A 90 -7.02 -14.16 16.28
C SER A 90 -7.21 -15.21 15.18
N ASP A 91 -6.18 -15.96 14.82
CA ASP A 91 -6.17 -16.89 13.67
C ASP A 91 -6.75 -16.26 12.39
N LEU A 92 -6.39 -14.99 12.20
CA LEU A 92 -7.04 -14.10 11.25
C LEU A 92 -6.91 -14.54 9.81
N LEU A 93 -5.78 -15.16 9.43
CA LEU A 93 -5.57 -15.61 8.04
C LEU A 93 -6.51 -16.75 7.68
N GLU A 94 -6.80 -17.65 8.61
CA GLU A 94 -7.78 -18.73 8.42
C GLU A 94 -9.19 -18.16 8.35
N LEU A 95 -9.58 -17.33 9.31
CA LEU A 95 -10.89 -16.66 9.32
C LEU A 95 -11.18 -15.89 8.02
N LEU A 96 -10.24 -15.07 7.56
CA LEU A 96 -10.41 -14.31 6.31
C LEU A 96 -10.46 -15.24 5.10
N GLY A 97 -9.69 -16.34 5.10
CA GLY A 97 -9.76 -17.37 4.08
C GLY A 97 -11.14 -18.04 4.00
N GLU A 98 -11.76 -18.38 5.14
CA GLU A 98 -13.12 -18.90 5.21
C GLU A 98 -14.17 -17.90 4.69
N MET A 99 -13.93 -16.58 4.91
CA MET A 99 -14.77 -15.50 4.37
C MET A 99 -14.51 -15.24 2.87
N GLY A 100 -13.55 -15.93 2.23
CA GLY A 100 -13.15 -15.67 0.84
C GLY A 100 -12.37 -14.37 0.65
N VAL A 101 -11.79 -13.82 1.72
CA VAL A 101 -11.00 -12.58 1.71
C VAL A 101 -9.52 -12.91 1.56
N ALA A 102 -8.90 -12.43 0.49
CA ALA A 102 -7.47 -12.59 0.27
C ALA A 102 -6.66 -11.51 1.03
N VAL A 103 -5.66 -11.94 1.79
CA VAL A 103 -4.72 -11.03 2.47
C VAL A 103 -3.50 -10.82 1.58
N ASN A 104 -3.22 -9.56 1.26
CA ASN A 104 -2.12 -9.16 0.39
C ASN A 104 -1.09 -8.33 1.16
N PHE A 105 0.10 -8.85 1.38
CA PHE A 105 1.21 -8.09 1.95
C PHE A 105 2.02 -7.38 0.87
N TRP A 106 2.06 -6.05 0.95
CA TRP A 106 2.85 -5.19 0.08
C TRP A 106 4.17 -4.86 0.74
N HIS A 107 5.25 -5.49 0.31
CA HIS A 107 6.58 -5.20 0.79
C HIS A 107 7.27 -4.17 -0.10
N LEU A 108 7.40 -2.94 0.40
CA LEU A 108 8.07 -1.84 -0.32
C LEU A 108 9.58 -1.95 -0.09
N ALA A 109 10.29 -2.42 -1.11
CA ALA A 109 11.73 -2.51 -1.08
C ALA A 109 12.39 -1.19 -1.53
N ASP A 110 13.43 -0.79 -0.82
CA ASP A 110 14.43 0.17 -1.28
C ASP A 110 15.75 -0.56 -1.62
N ALA A 111 16.76 0.16 -2.06
CA ALA A 111 18.05 -0.43 -2.46
C ALA A 111 18.90 -0.93 -1.28
N GLY A 112 18.44 -0.82 -0.03
CA GLY A 112 19.19 -1.16 1.17
C GLY A 112 18.98 -2.59 1.65
N LYS A 113 19.98 -3.11 2.38
CA LYS A 113 19.93 -4.44 3.00
C LYS A 113 18.76 -4.61 3.97
N ASP A 114 18.39 -3.55 4.71
CA ASP A 114 17.31 -3.62 5.70
C ASP A 114 15.96 -4.04 5.08
N SER A 115 15.72 -3.66 3.82
CA SER A 115 14.48 -4.06 3.15
C SER A 115 14.49 -5.55 2.79
N VAL A 116 15.64 -6.14 2.52
CA VAL A 116 15.79 -7.58 2.29
C VAL A 116 15.56 -8.37 3.59
N ASP A 117 16.15 -7.90 4.69
CA ASP A 117 16.00 -8.53 6.01
C ASP A 117 14.53 -8.45 6.49
N LEU A 118 13.83 -7.35 6.19
CA LEU A 118 12.41 -7.19 6.50
C LEU A 118 11.53 -8.12 5.65
N LEU A 119 11.86 -8.34 4.39
CA LEU A 119 11.15 -9.32 3.54
C LEU A 119 11.30 -10.74 4.10
N ASP A 120 12.53 -11.12 4.47
CA ASP A 120 12.80 -12.45 5.04
C ASP A 120 11.98 -12.68 6.32
N ARG A 121 12.00 -11.71 7.25
CA ARG A 121 11.18 -11.77 8.47
C ARG A 121 9.69 -11.84 8.21
N LEU A 122 9.19 -11.11 7.22
CA LEU A 122 7.77 -11.13 6.85
C LEU A 122 7.35 -12.53 6.40
N ILE A 123 8.16 -13.16 5.55
CA ILE A 123 7.91 -14.51 5.04
C ILE A 123 8.02 -15.56 6.15
N ASP A 124 9.07 -15.47 6.97
CA ASP A 124 9.26 -16.40 8.09
C ASP A 124 8.13 -16.27 9.14
N THR A 125 7.51 -15.10 9.23
CA THR A 125 6.40 -14.85 10.18
C THR A 125 5.08 -15.46 9.71
N PHE A 126 4.74 -15.35 8.41
CA PHE A 126 3.41 -15.65 7.90
C PHE A 126 3.36 -16.84 6.92
N GLY A 127 4.49 -17.28 6.38
CA GLY A 127 4.56 -18.45 5.51
C GLY A 127 3.65 -18.35 4.28
N ALA A 128 2.90 -19.42 4.00
CA ALA A 128 2.08 -19.56 2.79
C ALA A 128 0.66 -18.99 2.93
N GLY A 129 0.30 -18.37 4.07
CA GLY A 129 -1.06 -17.85 4.28
C GLY A 129 -1.45 -16.70 3.34
N PRO A 130 -0.71 -15.59 3.32
CA PRO A 130 -1.05 -14.43 2.51
C PRO A 130 -0.40 -14.45 1.12
N ASN A 131 -0.89 -13.58 0.22
CA ASN A 131 -0.17 -13.23 -0.99
C ASN A 131 0.92 -12.19 -0.68
N TYR A 132 2.03 -12.25 -1.42
CA TYR A 132 3.13 -11.30 -1.27
C TYR A 132 3.34 -10.50 -2.56
N PHE A 133 3.31 -9.18 -2.45
CA PHE A 133 3.66 -8.25 -3.52
C PHE A 133 4.92 -7.49 -3.14
N VAL A 134 6.03 -7.83 -3.79
CA VAL A 134 7.33 -7.16 -3.57
C VAL A 134 7.43 -6.01 -4.55
N VAL A 135 7.49 -4.79 -4.03
CA VAL A 135 7.49 -3.56 -4.82
C VAL A 135 8.88 -2.92 -4.78
N LYS A 136 9.61 -2.96 -5.89
CA LYS A 136 10.85 -2.21 -6.06
C LYS A 136 10.53 -0.73 -6.21
N ASN A 137 10.83 0.06 -5.19
CA ASN A 137 10.50 1.48 -5.17
C ASN A 137 11.67 2.31 -5.71
N LEU A 138 11.63 2.68 -7.00
CA LEU A 138 12.66 3.48 -7.64
C LEU A 138 12.78 4.91 -7.09
N GLY A 139 11.78 5.39 -6.35
CA GLY A 139 11.89 6.65 -5.60
C GLY A 139 12.80 6.56 -4.36
N ARG A 140 13.36 5.38 -4.06
CA ARG A 140 14.23 5.11 -2.90
C ARG A 140 15.53 4.38 -3.27
N GLY A 141 15.88 4.40 -4.53
CA GLY A 141 17.09 3.78 -5.06
C GLY A 141 16.82 3.06 -6.37
N SER A 142 17.86 2.82 -7.16
CA SER A 142 17.77 2.19 -8.47
C SER A 142 18.48 0.85 -8.58
N ASP A 143 19.37 0.54 -7.63
CA ASP A 143 20.09 -0.72 -7.60
C ASP A 143 19.41 -1.71 -6.64
N PHE A 144 18.74 -2.70 -7.19
CA PHE A 144 18.07 -3.77 -6.45
C PHE A 144 18.80 -5.12 -6.53
N SER A 145 20.07 -5.14 -6.92
CA SER A 145 20.87 -6.36 -7.03
C SER A 145 20.87 -7.19 -5.74
N GLN A 146 21.02 -6.53 -4.57
CA GLN A 146 20.97 -7.22 -3.28
C GLN A 146 19.62 -7.92 -3.04
N LEU A 147 18.51 -7.30 -3.44
CA LEU A 147 17.18 -7.92 -3.35
C LEU A 147 17.07 -9.06 -4.36
N ASP A 148 17.45 -8.82 -5.61
CA ASP A 148 17.29 -9.78 -6.71
C ASP A 148 18.06 -11.09 -6.49
N GLU A 149 19.23 -11.00 -5.86
CA GLU A 149 20.10 -12.12 -5.56
C GLU A 149 19.79 -12.75 -4.18
N SER A 150 18.90 -12.15 -3.39
CA SER A 150 18.64 -12.57 -2.00
C SER A 150 17.88 -13.90 -1.91
N ALA A 151 18.23 -14.67 -0.88
CA ALA A 151 17.45 -15.84 -0.49
C ALA A 151 16.01 -15.47 -0.08
N ALA A 152 15.80 -14.28 0.49
CA ALA A 152 14.49 -13.78 0.88
C ALA A 152 13.55 -13.65 -0.33
N LEU A 153 14.02 -13.09 -1.45
CA LEU A 153 13.21 -12.99 -2.67
C LEU A 153 12.97 -14.35 -3.31
N GLN A 154 13.93 -15.27 -3.22
CA GLN A 154 13.74 -16.64 -3.70
C GLN A 154 12.68 -17.38 -2.88
N LYS A 155 12.70 -17.27 -1.54
CA LYS A 155 11.64 -17.77 -0.66
C LYS A 155 10.27 -17.17 -1.02
N ALA A 156 10.20 -15.84 -1.19
CA ALA A 156 8.99 -15.16 -1.57
C ALA A 156 8.41 -15.70 -2.90
N ARG A 157 9.26 -15.86 -3.91
CA ARG A 157 8.87 -16.40 -5.21
C ARG A 157 8.38 -17.85 -5.11
N ALA A 158 8.99 -18.66 -4.26
CA ALA A 158 8.53 -20.02 -3.99
C ALA A 158 7.11 -20.07 -3.39
N LEU A 159 6.70 -19.02 -2.67
CA LEU A 159 5.35 -18.80 -2.15
C LEU A 159 4.42 -18.07 -3.15
N GLY A 160 4.83 -17.90 -4.40
CA GLY A 160 4.04 -17.24 -5.43
C GLY A 160 4.09 -15.71 -5.44
N ALA A 161 5.05 -15.09 -4.74
CA ALA A 161 5.16 -13.65 -4.69
C ALA A 161 5.27 -13.02 -6.08
N ARG A 162 4.55 -11.92 -6.27
CA ARG A 162 4.64 -11.07 -7.46
C ARG A 162 5.61 -9.92 -7.20
N VAL A 163 6.47 -9.65 -8.18
CA VAL A 163 7.44 -8.54 -8.09
C VAL A 163 7.03 -7.50 -9.11
N ILE A 164 6.83 -6.27 -8.65
CA ILE A 164 6.53 -5.12 -9.50
C ILE A 164 7.49 -3.97 -9.22
N THR A 165 7.52 -3.00 -10.11
CA THR A 165 8.31 -1.78 -9.96
C THR A 165 7.38 -0.58 -9.81
N LEU A 166 7.65 0.26 -8.81
CA LEU A 166 7.05 1.57 -8.64
C LEU A 166 8.07 2.61 -9.10
N GLU A 167 7.78 3.23 -10.24
CA GLU A 167 8.65 4.26 -10.82
C GLU A 167 8.76 5.49 -9.91
N GLN A 168 9.88 6.22 -10.03
CA GLN A 168 10.05 7.48 -9.34
C GLN A 168 9.20 8.57 -10.02
N LEU A 169 8.29 9.18 -9.27
CA LEU A 169 7.70 10.44 -9.69
C LEU A 169 8.73 11.57 -9.53
N HIS A 170 8.78 12.49 -10.51
CA HIS A 170 9.67 13.64 -10.48
C HIS A 170 9.57 14.38 -9.13
N GLU A 171 10.72 14.58 -8.46
CA GLU A 171 10.80 15.02 -7.08
C GLU A 171 10.05 16.34 -6.83
N ALA A 172 10.26 17.35 -7.68
CA ALA A 172 9.60 18.64 -7.52
C ALA A 172 8.06 18.53 -7.64
N SER A 173 7.55 17.61 -8.45
CA SER A 173 6.11 17.35 -8.53
C SER A 173 5.58 16.67 -7.27
N MET A 174 6.32 15.67 -6.74
CA MET A 174 5.95 15.01 -5.49
C MET A 174 5.96 15.98 -4.30
N LEU A 175 6.99 16.86 -4.20
CA LEU A 175 7.07 17.86 -3.15
C LEU A 175 5.88 18.84 -3.16
N LYS A 176 5.40 19.26 -4.34
CA LYS A 176 4.20 20.10 -4.44
C LYS A 176 2.95 19.35 -3.98
N ILE A 177 2.79 18.09 -4.41
CA ILE A 177 1.68 17.23 -4.01
C ILE A 177 1.67 17.05 -2.48
N ASP A 178 2.83 16.78 -1.90
CA ASP A 178 2.97 16.55 -0.46
C ASP A 178 2.73 17.83 0.37
N ARG A 179 3.23 18.97 -0.09
CA ARG A 179 3.03 20.26 0.57
C ARG A 179 1.55 20.61 0.74
N HIS A 180 0.72 20.29 -0.24
CA HIS A 180 -0.70 20.59 -0.22
C HIS A 180 -1.58 19.44 0.21
N SER A 181 -1.01 18.31 0.61
CA SER A 181 -1.75 17.09 0.91
C SER A 181 -2.77 16.74 -0.18
N ALA A 182 -2.39 16.96 -1.44
CA ALA A 182 -3.27 16.75 -2.57
C ALA A 182 -3.35 15.26 -2.94
N SER A 183 -4.56 14.76 -3.23
CA SER A 183 -4.70 13.46 -3.88
C SER A 183 -4.04 13.48 -5.27
N PHE A 184 -3.69 12.33 -5.82
CA PHE A 184 -3.16 12.28 -7.20
C PHE A 184 -4.17 12.75 -8.24
N TRP A 185 -5.47 12.55 -7.98
CA TRP A 185 -6.53 13.12 -8.81
C TRP A 185 -6.48 14.65 -8.80
N ALA A 186 -6.43 15.26 -7.62
CA ALA A 186 -6.36 16.71 -7.47
C ALA A 186 -5.09 17.28 -8.12
N ALA A 187 -3.94 16.61 -7.94
CA ALA A 187 -2.68 16.98 -8.56
C ALA A 187 -2.75 17.04 -10.09
N VAL A 188 -3.51 16.15 -10.70
CA VAL A 188 -3.70 16.08 -12.16
C VAL A 188 -4.75 17.06 -12.67
N ASN A 189 -5.85 17.25 -11.91
CA ASN A 189 -7.06 17.90 -12.44
C ASN A 189 -7.21 19.35 -12.01
N ASN A 190 -6.67 19.77 -10.85
CA ASN A 190 -6.78 21.16 -10.40
C ASN A 190 -6.01 22.10 -11.33
N ARG A 191 -6.65 23.22 -11.71
CA ARG A 191 -6.12 24.21 -12.65
C ARG A 191 -5.83 25.56 -12.02
N SER A 192 -6.34 25.80 -10.81
CA SER A 192 -6.23 27.06 -10.08
C SER A 192 -5.96 26.80 -8.61
N GLY A 193 -5.32 27.77 -7.96
CA GLY A 193 -4.94 27.70 -6.55
C GLY A 193 -3.42 27.87 -6.36
N PRO A 194 -2.97 28.04 -5.12
CA PRO A 194 -1.55 28.15 -4.82
C PRO A 194 -0.85 26.82 -5.15
N ASP A 195 0.33 26.94 -5.76
CA ASP A 195 1.24 25.79 -6.05
C ASP A 195 0.61 24.61 -6.83
N VAL A 196 -0.44 24.84 -7.64
CA VAL A 196 -0.94 23.82 -8.56
C VAL A 196 0.16 23.40 -9.52
N LEU A 197 0.15 22.13 -9.90
CA LEU A 197 1.10 21.61 -10.87
C LEU A 197 0.95 22.31 -12.22
N GLY A 198 2.07 22.72 -12.81
CA GLY A 198 2.11 23.21 -14.18
C GLY A 198 1.68 22.13 -15.19
N MET A 199 1.39 22.53 -16.42
CA MET A 199 0.90 21.62 -17.46
C MET A 199 1.79 20.39 -17.64
N LEU A 200 3.11 20.57 -17.73
CA LEU A 200 4.05 19.46 -17.90
C LEU A 200 4.22 18.61 -16.63
N GLU A 201 4.10 19.23 -15.46
CA GLU A 201 4.13 18.48 -14.19
C GLU A 201 2.92 17.56 -14.07
N ARG A 202 1.71 18.06 -14.39
CA ARG A 202 0.49 17.23 -14.47
C ARG A 202 0.63 16.10 -15.46
N GLN A 203 1.24 16.37 -16.64
CA GLN A 203 1.48 15.33 -17.63
C GLN A 203 2.43 14.24 -17.12
N ARG A 204 3.48 14.60 -16.36
CA ARG A 204 4.38 13.63 -15.73
C ARG A 204 3.65 12.78 -14.71
N VAL A 205 2.79 13.37 -13.86
CA VAL A 205 1.98 12.61 -12.90
C VAL A 205 1.05 11.64 -13.62
N LYS A 206 0.39 12.07 -14.73
CA LYS A 206 -0.47 11.18 -15.54
C LYS A 206 0.29 9.99 -16.11
N ILE A 207 1.49 10.21 -16.64
CA ILE A 207 2.33 9.15 -17.21
C ILE A 207 2.74 8.19 -16.08
N TRP A 208 3.18 8.73 -14.94
CA TRP A 208 3.57 7.94 -13.78
C TRP A 208 2.42 7.08 -13.25
N LEU A 209 1.22 7.65 -13.11
CA LEU A 209 0.01 6.90 -12.73
C LEU A 209 -0.29 5.79 -13.73
N LYS A 210 -0.26 6.08 -15.02
CA LYS A 210 -0.51 5.09 -16.08
C LYS A 210 0.47 3.91 -15.99
N THR A 211 1.76 4.18 -15.80
CA THR A 211 2.78 3.13 -15.67
C THR A 211 2.56 2.32 -14.42
N THR A 212 2.27 2.96 -13.29
CA THR A 212 1.98 2.30 -12.02
C THR A 212 0.71 1.43 -12.11
N TYR A 213 -0.34 1.93 -12.76
CA TYR A 213 -1.59 1.16 -12.96
C TYR A 213 -1.37 -0.07 -13.83
N ALA A 214 -0.54 0.05 -14.87
CA ALA A 214 -0.18 -1.11 -15.69
C ALA A 214 0.54 -2.20 -14.88
N ALA A 215 1.38 -1.82 -13.91
CA ALA A 215 1.97 -2.78 -12.98
C ALA A 215 0.92 -3.39 -12.03
N PHE A 216 -0.01 -2.60 -11.51
CA PHE A 216 -1.09 -3.10 -10.64
C PHE A 216 -2.08 -4.02 -11.39
N ASP A 217 -2.36 -3.74 -12.66
CA ASP A 217 -3.22 -4.59 -13.51
C ASP A 217 -2.66 -6.03 -13.69
N THR A 218 -1.39 -6.28 -13.32
CA THR A 218 -0.77 -7.63 -13.33
C THR A 218 -1.00 -8.39 -12.03
N LEU A 219 -1.54 -7.74 -11.00
CA LEU A 219 -1.74 -8.33 -9.67
C LEU A 219 -3.19 -8.79 -9.50
N PRO A 220 -3.42 -9.88 -8.74
CA PRO A 220 -4.76 -10.34 -8.39
C PRO A 220 -5.33 -9.49 -7.25
N LEU A 221 -5.79 -8.28 -7.59
CA LEU A 221 -6.34 -7.31 -6.66
C LEU A 221 -7.86 -7.36 -6.61
#